data_45db44333e97d77ca26b36495b8cce82
#
_entry.id   45db44333e97d77ca26b36495b8cce82
#
_cell.length_a   1.000
_cell.length_b   1.000
_cell.length_c   1.000
_cell.angle_alpha   90.00
_cell.angle_beta   90.00
_cell.angle_gamma   90.00
#
_symmetry.space_group_name_H-M   'P 1'
#
loop_
_entity.id
_entity.type
_entity.pdbx_description
1 polymer ?
#
loop_
_entity_poly.entity_id
_entity_poly.type
_entity_poly.pdbx_seq_one_letter_code
_entity_poly.pdbx_strand_id
1 'polypeptide(L)'
;MRFGNVLGSNGSVIPLFKKQIEHGGPVTVTHKDIIRYFMTIPEAVSLVLQAGAYAKNGQIFVLDMGEPVKIYDLAYNLIKMSGLEPNVDIQIVCTGLRPGEKLYEERLMAEEGLQKTANGLISIAKPLTIDEENLWTMLDNLYEAAYSETDRMKEWVKRLVPTYTIDKRDGAKEILEKQAELAEKEAAVTVG
;
A
#
# COMPACT_ATOMS: atom_id res chain seq x y z
N MET A 1 2.54 -0.21 16.89
CA MET A 1 1.91 -1.37 16.25
C MET A 1 2.00 -1.22 14.74
N ARG A 2 2.44 -2.27 14.01
CA ARG A 2 2.55 -2.31 12.55
C ARG A 2 1.76 -3.51 12.03
N PHE A 3 0.88 -3.30 11.06
CA PHE A 3 0.11 -4.34 10.36
C PHE A 3 -0.31 -3.83 8.99
N GLY A 4 -0.75 -4.72 8.10
CA GLY A 4 -1.13 -4.39 6.73
C GLY A 4 -2.55 -3.84 6.60
N ASN A 5 -3.22 -4.17 5.51
CA ASN A 5 -4.54 -3.61 5.23
C ASN A 5 -5.64 -4.28 6.06
N VAL A 6 -6.68 -3.52 6.38
CA VAL A 6 -7.85 -4.03 7.10
C VAL A 6 -9.04 -4.09 6.15
N LEU A 7 -9.63 -5.29 6.02
CA LEU A 7 -10.77 -5.54 5.14
C LEU A 7 -11.98 -4.68 5.52
N GLY A 8 -12.57 -4.04 4.50
CA GLY A 8 -13.79 -3.25 4.68
C GLY A 8 -13.60 -1.93 5.42
N SER A 9 -12.35 -1.51 5.69
CA SER A 9 -12.08 -0.20 6.28
C SER A 9 -12.49 0.93 5.32
N ASN A 10 -12.81 2.11 5.88
CA ASN A 10 -13.25 3.25 5.08
C ASN A 10 -12.18 3.68 4.07
N GLY A 11 -12.58 3.89 2.81
CA GLY A 11 -11.67 4.22 1.71
C GLY A 11 -10.81 3.06 1.20
N SER A 12 -11.01 1.82 1.70
CA SER A 12 -10.26 0.65 1.23
C SER A 12 -10.79 0.09 -0.10
N VAL A 13 -10.06 -0.88 -0.65
CA VAL A 13 -10.32 -1.46 -1.96
C VAL A 13 -11.70 -2.15 -2.09
N ILE A 14 -12.19 -2.80 -1.02
CA ILE A 14 -13.48 -3.51 -1.07
C ILE A 14 -14.67 -2.55 -1.24
N PRO A 15 -14.83 -1.48 -0.45
CA PRO A 15 -15.85 -0.47 -0.70
C PRO A 15 -15.76 0.16 -2.09
N LEU A 16 -14.55 0.41 -2.60
CA LEU A 16 -14.35 0.92 -3.95
C LEU A 16 -14.89 -0.05 -5.01
N PHE A 17 -14.50 -1.33 -4.93
CA PHE A 17 -14.95 -2.35 -5.88
C PHE A 17 -16.46 -2.56 -5.84
N LYS A 18 -17.06 -2.60 -4.64
CA LYS A 18 -18.52 -2.69 -4.51
C LYS A 18 -19.22 -1.54 -5.22
N LYS A 19 -18.74 -0.30 -4.98
CA LYS A 19 -19.29 0.87 -5.65
C LYS A 19 -19.14 0.80 -7.18
N GLN A 20 -18.01 0.33 -7.69
CA GLN A 20 -17.80 0.16 -9.13
C GLN A 20 -18.74 -0.90 -9.72
N ILE A 21 -18.93 -2.03 -9.03
CA ILE A 21 -19.85 -3.09 -9.45
C ILE A 21 -21.31 -2.58 -9.49
N GLU A 22 -21.75 -1.86 -8.44
CA GLU A 22 -23.09 -1.26 -8.35
C GLU A 22 -23.40 -0.27 -9.50
N HIS A 23 -22.34 0.39 -10.03
CA HIS A 23 -22.48 1.30 -11.17
C HIS A 23 -22.29 0.63 -12.54
N GLY A 24 -22.20 -0.70 -12.60
CA GLY A 24 -22.04 -1.44 -13.86
C GLY A 24 -20.58 -1.58 -14.32
N GLY A 25 -19.60 -1.25 -13.48
CA GLY A 25 -18.17 -1.36 -13.77
C GLY A 25 -17.60 -0.19 -14.57
N PRO A 26 -16.36 -0.32 -15.08
CA PRO A 26 -15.47 -1.44 -14.83
C PRO A 26 -14.90 -1.43 -13.40
N VAL A 27 -14.47 -2.60 -12.91
CA VAL A 27 -13.65 -2.68 -11.69
C VAL A 27 -12.20 -2.41 -12.05
N THR A 28 -11.57 -1.45 -11.36
CA THR A 28 -10.20 -1.01 -11.68
C THR A 28 -9.18 -1.56 -10.70
N VAL A 29 -8.12 -2.20 -11.22
CA VAL A 29 -6.96 -2.72 -10.47
C VAL A 29 -5.71 -2.06 -11.02
N THR A 30 -4.75 -1.72 -10.16
CA THR A 30 -3.54 -1.05 -10.63
C THR A 30 -2.58 -1.98 -11.36
N HIS A 31 -2.53 -3.27 -10.99
CA HIS A 31 -1.73 -4.28 -11.70
C HIS A 31 -2.29 -5.68 -11.46
N LYS A 32 -2.18 -6.58 -12.46
CA LYS A 32 -2.69 -7.94 -12.37
C LYS A 32 -2.06 -8.78 -11.25
N ASP A 33 -0.77 -8.56 -11.00
CA ASP A 33 0.00 -9.32 -10.01
C ASP A 33 0.20 -8.59 -8.68
N ILE A 34 -0.50 -7.47 -8.47
CA ILE A 34 -0.38 -6.74 -7.21
C ILE A 34 -0.95 -7.57 -6.06
N ILE A 35 -0.18 -7.69 -4.99
CA ILE A 35 -0.59 -8.40 -3.78
C ILE A 35 -0.65 -7.46 -2.59
N ARG A 36 -1.57 -7.75 -1.67
CA ARG A 36 -1.67 -7.06 -0.38
C ARG A 36 -2.00 -8.08 0.71
N TYR A 37 -1.62 -7.75 1.93
CA TYR A 37 -1.98 -8.52 3.11
C TYR A 37 -3.19 -7.91 3.77
N PHE A 38 -4.11 -8.76 4.20
CA PHE A 38 -5.36 -8.31 4.82
C PHE A 38 -5.63 -9.04 6.13
N MET A 39 -6.28 -8.34 7.04
CA MET A 39 -6.95 -8.93 8.19
C MET A 39 -8.32 -8.30 8.39
N THR A 40 -9.19 -8.96 9.11
CA THR A 40 -10.51 -8.41 9.46
C THR A 40 -10.40 -7.38 10.57
N ILE A 41 -11.41 -6.50 10.70
CA ILE A 41 -11.45 -5.51 11.79
C ILE A 41 -11.42 -6.20 13.16
N PRO A 42 -12.22 -7.25 13.44
CA PRO A 42 -12.18 -7.95 14.73
C PRO A 42 -10.82 -8.57 15.06
N GLU A 43 -10.14 -9.17 14.07
CA GLU A 43 -8.76 -9.69 14.23
C GLU A 43 -7.79 -8.57 14.59
N ALA A 44 -7.80 -7.49 13.82
CA ALA A 44 -6.93 -6.34 14.08
C ALA A 44 -7.14 -5.77 15.47
N VAL A 45 -8.39 -5.55 15.88
CA VAL A 45 -8.74 -5.03 17.21
C VAL A 45 -8.29 -5.99 18.31
N SER A 46 -8.56 -7.28 18.17
CA SER A 46 -8.17 -8.30 19.17
C SER A 46 -6.66 -8.33 19.37
N LEU A 47 -5.89 -8.36 18.27
CA LEU A 47 -4.43 -8.41 18.32
C LEU A 47 -3.80 -7.11 18.83
N VAL A 48 -4.41 -5.95 18.52
CA VAL A 48 -3.98 -4.64 19.08
C VAL A 48 -4.17 -4.60 20.59
N LEU A 49 -5.34 -5.01 21.09
CA LEU A 49 -5.60 -5.06 22.53
C LEU A 49 -4.66 -6.03 23.25
N GLN A 50 -4.41 -7.20 22.65
CA GLN A 50 -3.52 -8.19 23.23
C GLN A 50 -2.05 -7.72 23.22
N ALA A 51 -1.61 -7.07 22.14
CA ALA A 51 -0.27 -6.47 22.10
C ALA A 51 -0.13 -5.35 23.15
N GLY A 52 -1.19 -4.56 23.37
CA GLY A 52 -1.23 -3.57 24.45
C GLY A 52 -1.02 -4.19 25.84
N ALA A 53 -1.57 -5.39 26.08
CA ALA A 53 -1.35 -6.11 27.34
C ALA A 53 0.10 -6.63 27.51
N TYR A 54 0.81 -6.89 26.41
CA TYR A 54 2.23 -7.30 26.45
C TYR A 54 3.19 -6.10 26.51
N ALA A 55 2.71 -4.91 26.16
CA ALA A 55 3.55 -3.76 25.85
C ALA A 55 4.40 -3.31 27.04
N LYS A 56 5.69 -3.16 26.77
CA LYS A 56 6.64 -2.39 27.55
C LYS A 56 7.04 -1.15 26.76
N ASN A 57 7.51 -0.13 27.45
CA ASN A 57 7.82 1.15 26.84
C ASN A 57 8.82 1.01 25.67
N GLY A 58 8.58 1.72 24.58
CA GLY A 58 9.44 1.78 23.40
C GLY A 58 9.40 0.58 22.46
N GLN A 59 8.51 -0.41 22.65
CA GLN A 59 8.40 -1.58 21.79
C GLN A 59 7.52 -1.32 20.56
N ILE A 60 7.94 -1.88 19.41
CA ILE A 60 7.16 -1.90 18.17
C ILE A 60 6.65 -3.32 17.96
N PHE A 61 5.34 -3.50 17.98
CA PHE A 61 4.71 -4.78 17.69
C PHE A 61 4.35 -4.88 16.21
N VAL A 62 4.60 -6.07 15.64
CA VAL A 62 4.30 -6.42 14.24
C VAL A 62 3.33 -7.60 14.25
N LEU A 63 2.22 -7.45 13.55
CA LEU A 63 1.24 -8.53 13.42
C LEU A 63 1.56 -9.40 12.22
N ASP A 64 1.38 -10.72 12.40
CA ASP A 64 1.38 -11.65 11.27
C ASP A 64 0.09 -11.46 10.46
N MET A 65 0.26 -11.21 9.18
CA MET A 65 -0.84 -10.93 8.24
C MET A 65 -1.28 -12.17 7.44
N GLY A 66 -0.69 -13.34 7.72
CA GLY A 66 -0.99 -14.57 6.99
C GLY A 66 -0.54 -14.52 5.53
N GLU A 67 -1.36 -15.07 4.63
CA GLU A 67 -1.04 -15.20 3.22
C GLU A 67 -1.42 -13.94 2.41
N PRO A 68 -0.62 -13.61 1.39
CA PRO A 68 -0.91 -12.46 0.53
C PRO A 68 -2.10 -12.76 -0.39
N VAL A 69 -2.91 -11.72 -0.65
CA VAL A 69 -4.05 -11.78 -1.53
C VAL A 69 -3.78 -10.97 -2.80
N LYS A 70 -3.97 -11.59 -3.98
CA LYS A 70 -3.97 -10.86 -5.25
C LYS A 70 -5.20 -9.97 -5.34
N ILE A 71 -4.99 -8.68 -5.61
CA ILE A 71 -6.10 -7.73 -5.71
C ILE A 71 -6.99 -8.03 -6.91
N TYR A 72 -6.43 -8.58 -7.99
CA TYR A 72 -7.20 -9.04 -9.15
C TYR A 72 -8.17 -10.17 -8.76
N ASP A 73 -7.72 -11.17 -7.99
CA ASP A 73 -8.55 -12.28 -7.54
C ASP A 73 -9.63 -11.80 -6.56
N LEU A 74 -9.32 -10.81 -5.72
CA LEU A 74 -10.30 -10.16 -4.85
C LEU A 74 -11.40 -9.49 -5.67
N ALA A 75 -11.05 -8.74 -6.73
CA ALA A 75 -12.01 -8.12 -7.64
C ALA A 75 -12.89 -9.17 -8.33
N TYR A 76 -12.26 -10.20 -8.88
CA TYR A 76 -12.93 -11.32 -9.54
C TYR A 76 -13.97 -12.00 -8.64
N ASN A 77 -13.57 -12.32 -7.41
CA ASN A 77 -14.45 -12.96 -6.44
C ASN A 77 -15.61 -12.05 -5.99
N LEU A 78 -15.35 -10.73 -5.81
CA LEU A 78 -16.42 -9.79 -5.46
C LEU A 78 -17.48 -9.65 -6.57
N ILE A 79 -17.08 -9.65 -7.85
CA ILE A 79 -18.02 -9.64 -8.97
C ILE A 79 -18.87 -10.90 -8.93
N LYS A 80 -18.26 -12.10 -8.78
CA LYS A 80 -18.99 -13.37 -8.65
C LYS A 80 -19.97 -13.39 -7.48
N MET A 81 -19.54 -12.90 -6.32
CA MET A 81 -20.39 -12.82 -5.14
C MET A 81 -21.57 -11.84 -5.32
N SER A 82 -21.48 -10.92 -6.26
CA SER A 82 -22.57 -10.01 -6.64
C SER A 82 -23.55 -10.65 -7.67
N GLY A 83 -23.34 -11.92 -8.03
CA GLY A 83 -24.18 -12.65 -9.00
C GLY A 83 -23.87 -12.30 -10.46
N LEU A 84 -22.74 -11.66 -10.73
CA LEU A 84 -22.32 -11.24 -12.07
C LEU A 84 -21.10 -12.05 -12.55
N GLU A 85 -20.90 -12.14 -13.87
CA GLU A 85 -19.78 -12.86 -14.44
C GLU A 85 -18.60 -11.90 -14.74
N PRO A 86 -17.41 -12.13 -14.13
CA PRO A 86 -16.23 -11.29 -14.36
C PRO A 86 -15.77 -11.32 -15.83
N ASN A 87 -15.42 -10.17 -16.36
CA ASN A 87 -15.01 -9.93 -17.75
C ASN A 87 -16.10 -10.23 -18.81
N VAL A 88 -17.32 -10.52 -18.38
CA VAL A 88 -18.52 -10.63 -19.25
C VAL A 88 -19.49 -9.51 -18.90
N ASP A 89 -20.05 -9.53 -17.68
CA ASP A 89 -20.97 -8.50 -17.20
C ASP A 89 -20.21 -7.28 -16.68
N ILE A 90 -19.10 -7.52 -15.97
CA ILE A 90 -18.24 -6.48 -15.39
C ILE A 90 -16.79 -6.71 -15.79
N GLN A 91 -16.21 -5.79 -16.52
CA GLN A 91 -14.80 -5.82 -16.91
C GLN A 91 -13.88 -5.50 -15.72
N ILE A 92 -12.73 -6.21 -15.64
CA ILE A 92 -11.65 -5.85 -14.71
C ILE A 92 -10.53 -5.20 -15.53
N VAL A 93 -10.28 -3.92 -15.30
CA VAL A 93 -9.33 -3.11 -16.05
C VAL A 93 -8.08 -2.80 -15.22
N CYS A 94 -6.90 -3.02 -15.82
CA CYS A 94 -5.63 -2.64 -15.20
C CYS A 94 -5.25 -1.20 -15.60
N THR A 95 -5.16 -0.32 -14.61
CA THR A 95 -4.88 1.12 -14.83
C THR A 95 -3.39 1.48 -14.81
N GLY A 96 -2.51 0.55 -14.43
CA GLY A 96 -1.10 0.82 -14.16
C GLY A 96 -0.83 1.15 -12.69
N LEU A 97 0.39 0.87 -12.25
CA LEU A 97 0.83 1.20 -10.88
C LEU A 97 0.94 2.71 -10.72
N ARG A 98 0.47 3.22 -9.59
CA ARG A 98 0.64 4.63 -9.22
C ARG A 98 2.10 4.93 -8.87
N PRO A 99 2.55 6.18 -8.97
CA PRO A 99 3.87 6.57 -8.48
C PRO A 99 4.07 6.16 -7.03
N GLY A 100 5.18 5.46 -6.74
CA GLY A 100 5.47 4.97 -5.39
C GLY A 100 4.66 3.75 -4.94
N GLU A 101 3.74 3.23 -5.76
CA GLU A 101 2.99 2.01 -5.42
C GLU A 101 3.87 0.76 -5.60
N LYS A 102 4.01 -0.02 -4.52
CA LYS A 102 4.75 -1.28 -4.55
C LYS A 102 3.89 -2.40 -5.15
N LEU A 103 4.44 -3.16 -6.11
CA LEU A 103 3.81 -4.36 -6.66
C LEU A 103 3.65 -5.44 -5.58
N TYR A 104 4.69 -5.63 -4.78
CA TYR A 104 4.73 -6.55 -3.66
C TYR A 104 4.99 -5.78 -2.37
N GLU A 105 4.18 -6.02 -1.35
CA GLU A 105 4.48 -5.53 0.00
C GLU A 105 5.60 -6.35 0.62
N GLU A 106 6.57 -5.66 1.21
CA GLU A 106 7.64 -6.31 1.96
C GLU A 106 7.05 -6.96 3.21
N ARG A 107 7.35 -8.24 3.43
CA ARG A 107 7.09 -8.87 4.72
C ARG A 107 7.99 -8.17 5.74
N LEU A 108 7.42 -7.39 6.61
CA LEU A 108 8.14 -6.72 7.71
C LEU A 108 8.87 -7.71 8.65
N MET A 109 8.73 -8.99 8.40
CA MET A 109 9.09 -10.10 9.29
C MET A 109 10.53 -10.61 9.13
N ALA A 110 11.17 -10.42 7.97
CA ALA A 110 12.41 -11.16 7.67
C ALA A 110 13.70 -10.41 8.05
N GLU A 111 13.73 -9.10 7.99
CA GLU A 111 14.98 -8.32 8.08
C GLU A 111 15.23 -7.65 9.43
N GLU A 112 14.21 -7.47 10.26
CA GLU A 112 14.32 -6.71 11.52
C GLU A 112 14.59 -7.56 12.77
N GLY A 113 14.82 -8.87 12.63
CA GLY A 113 15.11 -9.75 13.76
C GLY A 113 13.99 -9.74 14.79
N LEU A 114 12.82 -10.30 14.41
CA LEU A 114 11.64 -10.31 15.26
C LEU A 114 11.79 -11.23 16.47
N GLN A 115 11.39 -10.76 17.62
CA GLN A 115 11.21 -11.55 18.81
C GLN A 115 9.77 -12.03 18.90
N LYS A 116 9.54 -13.35 19.01
CA LYS A 116 8.21 -13.92 19.20
C LYS A 116 7.65 -13.58 20.59
N THR A 117 6.36 -13.34 20.65
CA THR A 117 5.60 -13.25 21.92
C THR A 117 4.95 -14.60 22.25
N ALA A 118 4.21 -14.66 23.34
CA ALA A 118 3.38 -15.82 23.69
C ALA A 118 2.26 -16.07 22.64
N ASN A 119 1.83 -15.06 21.90
CA ASN A 119 0.91 -15.20 20.78
C ASN A 119 1.71 -15.26 19.48
N GLY A 120 1.58 -16.37 18.74
CA GLY A 120 2.31 -16.59 17.47
C GLY A 120 2.00 -15.57 16.37
N LEU A 121 0.89 -14.84 16.48
CA LEU A 121 0.50 -13.79 15.52
C LEU A 121 1.05 -12.40 15.89
N ILE A 122 1.74 -12.26 17.02
CA ILE A 122 2.29 -10.99 17.48
C ILE A 122 3.80 -11.15 17.70
N SER A 123 4.58 -10.35 17.00
CA SER A 123 6.03 -10.27 17.17
C SER A 123 6.45 -8.89 17.62
N ILE A 124 7.64 -8.79 18.24
CA ILE A 124 8.25 -7.52 18.64
C ILE A 124 9.44 -7.27 17.71
N ALA A 125 9.43 -6.13 17.02
CA ALA A 125 10.56 -5.68 16.22
C ALA A 125 11.72 -5.25 17.12
N LYS A 126 12.98 -5.53 16.70
CA LYS A 126 14.14 -4.97 17.38
C LYS A 126 14.16 -3.45 17.19
N PRO A 127 14.45 -2.69 18.25
CA PRO A 127 14.66 -1.26 18.12
C PRO A 127 15.81 -0.97 17.16
N LEU A 128 15.62 -0.01 16.26
CA LEU A 128 16.71 0.53 15.47
C LEU A 128 17.62 1.36 16.39
N THR A 129 18.93 1.19 16.27
CA THR A 129 19.89 2.12 16.90
C THR A 129 19.91 3.38 16.04
N ILE A 130 19.45 4.48 16.62
CA ILE A 130 19.37 5.79 15.95
C ILE A 130 20.44 6.69 16.55
N ASP A 131 21.26 7.29 15.68
CA ASP A 131 22.11 8.42 16.03
C ASP A 131 21.24 9.68 16.04
N GLU A 132 20.84 10.12 17.23
CA GLU A 132 19.88 11.21 17.38
C GLU A 132 20.43 12.55 16.85
N GLU A 133 21.69 12.87 17.06
CA GLU A 133 22.28 14.14 16.58
C GLU A 133 22.28 14.19 15.04
N ASN A 134 22.71 13.10 14.44
CA ASN A 134 22.70 12.98 12.97
C ASN A 134 21.27 12.98 12.41
N LEU A 135 20.32 12.31 13.08
CA LEU A 135 18.93 12.30 12.67
C LEU A 135 18.34 13.71 12.63
N TRP A 136 18.52 14.50 13.68
CA TRP A 136 17.99 15.87 13.73
C TRP A 136 18.63 16.76 12.66
N THR A 137 19.93 16.67 12.47
CA THR A 137 20.63 17.38 11.40
C THR A 137 20.11 17.02 10.01
N MET A 138 19.84 15.72 9.77
CA MET A 138 19.28 15.26 8.48
C MET A 138 17.85 15.70 8.29
N LEU A 139 17.03 15.75 9.34
CA LEU A 139 15.66 16.26 9.30
C LEU A 139 15.61 17.76 8.98
N ASP A 140 16.50 18.55 9.59
CA ASP A 140 16.62 19.99 9.30
C ASP A 140 17.00 20.22 7.84
N ASN A 141 17.98 19.47 7.31
CA ASN A 141 18.35 19.54 5.90
C ASN A 141 17.20 19.13 4.96
N LEU A 142 16.41 18.12 5.34
CA LEU A 142 15.22 17.70 4.58
C LEU A 142 14.14 18.78 4.59
N TYR A 143 13.94 19.41 5.74
CA TYR A 143 13.01 20.53 5.92
C TYR A 143 13.40 21.70 5.01
N GLU A 144 14.65 22.16 5.05
CA GLU A 144 15.16 23.22 4.18
C GLU A 144 15.02 22.85 2.68
N ALA A 145 15.33 21.60 2.31
CA ALA A 145 15.17 21.13 0.95
C ALA A 145 13.70 21.15 0.50
N ALA A 146 12.75 20.84 1.39
CA ALA A 146 11.33 20.86 1.09
C ALA A 146 10.81 22.28 0.80
N TYR A 147 11.28 23.27 1.55
CA TYR A 147 10.87 24.66 1.38
C TYR A 147 11.57 25.38 0.22
N SER A 148 12.75 24.92 -0.15
CA SER A 148 13.49 25.48 -1.30
C SER A 148 13.06 24.91 -2.66
N GLU A 149 12.02 24.06 -2.70
CA GLU A 149 11.47 23.42 -3.91
C GLU A 149 12.56 22.76 -4.79
N THR A 150 13.56 22.13 -4.16
CA THR A 150 14.66 21.50 -4.87
C THR A 150 14.29 20.13 -5.40
N ASP A 151 14.71 19.80 -6.62
CA ASP A 151 14.59 18.45 -7.21
C ASP A 151 15.34 17.37 -6.41
N ARG A 152 16.16 17.77 -5.44
CA ARG A 152 16.98 16.88 -4.62
C ARG A 152 16.27 16.28 -3.40
N MET A 153 14.97 16.53 -3.22
CA MET A 153 14.18 16.00 -2.10
C MET A 153 14.31 14.47 -1.94
N LYS A 154 14.24 13.74 -3.05
CA LYS A 154 14.35 12.27 -3.03
C LYS A 154 15.73 11.79 -2.58
N GLU A 155 16.78 12.55 -2.86
CA GLU A 155 18.14 12.24 -2.39
C GLU A 155 18.26 12.43 -0.87
N TRP A 156 17.66 13.47 -0.31
CA TRP A 156 17.61 13.66 1.13
C TRP A 156 16.81 12.58 1.84
N VAL A 157 15.64 12.20 1.28
CA VAL A 157 14.86 11.06 1.79
C VAL A 157 15.70 9.77 1.75
N LYS A 158 16.45 9.52 0.66
CA LYS A 158 17.33 8.35 0.53
C LYS A 158 18.43 8.31 1.60
N ARG A 159 19.00 9.45 1.96
CA ARG A 159 20.01 9.57 3.02
C ARG A 159 19.42 9.25 4.39
N LEU A 160 18.20 9.73 4.65
CA LEU A 160 17.49 9.53 5.91
C LEU A 160 16.94 8.11 6.05
N VAL A 161 16.49 7.53 4.94
CA VAL A 161 15.92 6.17 4.85
C VAL A 161 16.70 5.36 3.82
N PRO A 162 17.78 4.66 4.21
CA PRO A 162 18.66 3.93 3.28
C PRO A 162 17.96 2.87 2.43
N THR A 163 16.83 2.32 2.92
CA THR A 163 16.00 1.35 2.19
C THR A 163 15.12 2.00 1.11
N TYR A 164 14.95 3.34 1.14
CA TYR A 164 14.19 4.04 0.10
C TYR A 164 14.91 3.94 -1.26
N THR A 165 14.18 3.55 -2.29
CA THR A 165 14.68 3.50 -3.68
C THR A 165 14.08 4.63 -4.50
N ILE A 166 14.94 5.41 -5.17
CA ILE A 166 14.50 6.44 -6.10
C ILE A 166 14.10 5.73 -7.40
N ASP A 167 12.79 5.64 -7.70
CA ASP A 167 12.33 5.09 -8.97
C ASP A 167 12.56 6.15 -10.09
N LYS A 168 13.31 5.75 -11.12
CA LYS A 168 13.58 6.61 -12.30
C LYS A 168 12.31 6.84 -13.14
N ARG A 169 11.24 6.08 -12.91
CA ARG A 169 9.94 6.20 -13.59
C ARG A 169 9.01 7.26 -12.98
N ASP A 170 9.43 7.94 -11.93
CA ASP A 170 8.68 9.01 -11.27
C ASP A 170 8.65 10.34 -12.06
N GLY A 171 8.81 10.30 -13.36
CA GLY A 171 8.57 11.45 -14.21
C GLY A 171 7.07 11.74 -14.31
N ALA A 172 6.58 12.67 -13.48
CA ALA A 172 5.18 13.14 -13.50
C ALA A 172 4.69 13.54 -14.92
N LYS A 173 5.62 13.88 -15.83
CA LYS A 173 5.33 14.14 -17.24
C LYS A 173 4.85 12.90 -18.01
N GLU A 174 5.50 11.75 -17.83
CA GLU A 174 5.18 10.53 -18.59
C GLU A 174 3.80 9.95 -18.19
N ILE A 175 3.38 10.21 -16.95
CA ILE A 175 2.06 9.78 -16.46
C ILE A 175 0.97 10.72 -16.97
N LEU A 176 1.21 12.03 -17.00
CA LEU A 176 0.30 13.02 -17.57
C LEU A 176 0.13 12.84 -19.08
N GLU A 177 1.19 12.53 -19.82
CA GLU A 177 1.14 12.25 -21.26
C GLU A 177 0.35 10.97 -21.56
N LYS A 178 0.54 9.89 -20.79
CA LYS A 178 -0.26 8.66 -20.94
C LYS A 178 -1.73 8.83 -20.53
N GLN A 179 -2.01 9.66 -19.55
CA GLN A 179 -3.39 9.97 -19.17
C GLN A 179 -4.09 10.84 -20.21
N ALA A 180 -3.37 11.76 -20.83
CA ALA A 180 -3.87 12.57 -21.95
C ALA A 180 -4.14 11.71 -23.19
N GLU A 181 -3.24 10.82 -23.56
CA GLU A 181 -3.44 9.87 -24.69
C GLU A 181 -4.62 8.91 -24.47
N LEU A 182 -4.84 8.46 -23.23
CA LEU A 182 -5.99 7.61 -22.90
C LEU A 182 -7.31 8.41 -22.99
N ALA A 183 -7.34 9.63 -22.48
CA ALA A 183 -8.49 10.50 -22.56
C ALA A 183 -8.86 10.88 -24.02
N GLU A 184 -7.86 11.11 -24.87
CA GLU A 184 -8.10 11.35 -26.31
C GLU A 184 -8.62 10.12 -27.03
N LYS A 185 -8.14 8.91 -26.68
CA LYS A 185 -8.66 7.65 -27.26
C LYS A 185 -10.09 7.35 -26.82
N GLU A 186 -10.43 7.64 -25.57
CA GLU A 186 -11.81 7.49 -25.06
C GLU A 186 -12.77 8.50 -25.70
N ALA A 187 -12.33 9.73 -25.92
CA ALA A 187 -13.10 10.75 -26.63
C ALA A 187 -13.34 10.38 -28.11
N ALA A 188 -12.38 9.77 -28.77
CA ALA A 188 -12.49 9.34 -30.17
C ALA A 188 -13.45 8.15 -30.38
N VAL A 189 -13.62 7.29 -29.36
CA VAL A 189 -14.56 6.14 -29.40
C VAL A 189 -16.00 6.57 -29.15
N THR A 190 -16.24 7.72 -28.52
CA THR A 190 -17.59 8.19 -28.19
C THR A 190 -18.24 9.01 -29.33
N VAL A 191 -17.51 9.34 -30.39
CA VAL A 191 -17.98 10.17 -31.54
C VAL A 191 -18.16 9.34 -32.82
N GLY A 192 -17.93 8.04 -32.81
CA GLY A 192 -18.16 7.10 -33.92
C GLY A 192 -19.34 6.17 -33.63
#